data_5cad9178a190f1db912dc929037d09af
#
_entry.id   5cad9178a190f1db912dc929037d09af
#
_cell.length_a   1.000
_cell.length_b   1.000
_cell.length_c   1.000
_cell.angle_alpha   90.00
_cell.angle_beta   90.00
_cell.angle_gamma   90.00
#
_symmetry.space_group_name_H-M   'P 1'
#
loop_
_entity.id
_entity.type
_entity.pdbx_description
1 polymer ?
#
loop_
_entity_poly.entity_id
_entity_poly.type
_entity_poly.pdbx_seq_one_letter_code
_entity_poly.pdbx_strand_id
1 'polypeptide(L)'
;IANFKNDKFEVSGVAKGAGMLAPALATMLSVVMTDAVLPDSAQEIFQRVCDRTYNRIDSDGCTSTNDTVLLMGSGASGFAPSESELESALMDICGSLSQQLIADAEGSTKTVAIEIKNAASESDAVEVARACARNNLLKCAIFGGDPNWGRVLAAAGTADADLNPLTIDVKLNGVQVCTNSAPDADKTTVNFAARLVEIEIDLKVGNASATILTNDLSHDYVHENSAYSS
;
A
#
# COMPACT_ATOMS: atom_id res chain seq x y z
N ILE A 1 -8.96 7.81 -11.90
CA ILE A 1 -10.35 7.34 -12.13
C ILE A 1 -10.31 5.84 -12.33
N ALA A 2 -11.26 5.12 -11.71
CA ALA A 2 -11.44 3.68 -11.86
C ALA A 2 -12.92 3.36 -12.14
N ASN A 3 -13.17 2.30 -12.91
CA ASN A 3 -14.53 1.88 -13.26
C ASN A 3 -14.63 0.35 -13.23
N PHE A 4 -15.72 -0.14 -12.66
CA PHE A 4 -16.14 -1.54 -12.68
C PHE A 4 -17.56 -1.59 -13.25
N LYS A 5 -17.82 -2.54 -14.13
CA LYS A 5 -19.15 -2.75 -14.72
C LYS A 5 -19.37 -4.22 -15.00
N ASN A 6 -20.54 -4.71 -14.66
CA ASN A 6 -21.06 -5.99 -15.09
C ASN A 6 -22.51 -5.83 -15.62
N ASP A 7 -23.19 -6.92 -15.91
CA ASP A 7 -24.56 -6.90 -16.47
C ASP A 7 -25.64 -6.45 -15.48
N LYS A 8 -25.29 -6.27 -14.19
CA LYS A 8 -26.26 -6.02 -13.11
C LYS A 8 -26.11 -4.63 -12.50
N PHE A 9 -24.88 -4.15 -12.32
CA PHE A 9 -24.59 -2.84 -11.72
C PHE A 9 -23.20 -2.34 -12.13
N GLU A 10 -22.95 -1.07 -11.86
CA GLU A 10 -21.67 -0.45 -12.10
C GLU A 10 -21.15 0.28 -10.85
N VAL A 11 -19.83 0.39 -10.74
CA VAL A 11 -19.13 1.18 -9.71
C VAL A 11 -18.10 2.05 -10.41
N SER A 12 -18.07 3.32 -10.08
CA SER A 12 -17.08 4.27 -10.58
C SER A 12 -16.46 5.02 -9.42
N GLY A 13 -15.18 5.35 -9.53
CA GLY A 13 -14.49 6.09 -8.48
C GLY A 13 -13.50 7.11 -9.02
N VAL A 14 -13.33 8.17 -8.27
CA VAL A 14 -12.30 9.20 -8.48
C VAL A 14 -11.62 9.50 -7.16
N ALA A 15 -10.30 9.64 -7.19
CA ALA A 15 -9.53 10.08 -6.04
C ALA A 15 -8.52 11.13 -6.44
N LYS A 16 -8.15 12.00 -5.49
CA LYS A 16 -7.06 12.97 -5.62
C LYS A 16 -6.28 13.04 -4.30
N GLY A 17 -4.99 13.26 -4.37
CA GLY A 17 -4.05 13.40 -3.26
C GLY A 17 -2.64 13.22 -3.78
N ALA A 18 -1.66 13.95 -3.28
CA ALA A 18 -0.29 13.92 -3.80
C ALA A 18 0.77 13.80 -2.71
N GLY A 19 0.58 14.37 -1.53
CA GLY A 19 1.52 14.35 -0.40
C GLY A 19 0.87 13.93 0.91
N MET A 20 1.66 13.64 1.96
CA MET A 20 1.20 13.12 3.26
C MET A 20 0.31 11.88 3.10
N LEU A 21 0.69 10.95 2.22
CA LEU A 21 -0.06 9.72 1.96
C LEU A 21 0.36 8.62 2.96
N ALA A 22 -0.23 8.66 4.16
CA ALA A 22 -0.08 7.64 5.19
C ALA A 22 -1.44 7.31 5.84
N PRO A 23 -1.57 6.24 6.58
CA PRO A 23 -2.87 5.84 7.16
C PRO A 23 -3.50 6.96 7.98
N ALA A 24 -4.75 7.26 7.69
CA ALA A 24 -5.53 8.42 8.09
C ALA A 24 -5.16 9.71 7.33
N LEU A 25 -4.55 9.59 6.19
CA LEU A 25 -4.67 10.32 4.93
C LEU A 25 -4.40 11.84 4.94
N ALA A 26 -3.66 12.31 3.95
CA ALA A 26 -3.40 13.74 3.76
C ALA A 26 -4.28 14.31 2.66
N THR A 27 -5.20 15.17 2.95
CA THR A 27 -6.12 15.84 2.01
C THR A 27 -6.45 14.98 0.77
N MET A 28 -6.52 13.67 0.98
CA MET A 28 -6.96 12.71 -0.02
C MET A 28 -8.49 12.74 -0.02
N LEU A 29 -9.05 13.02 -1.14
CA LEU A 29 -10.49 12.97 -1.35
C LEU A 29 -10.79 11.87 -2.35
N SER A 30 -11.65 10.93 -1.97
CA SER A 30 -12.13 9.87 -2.85
C SER A 30 -13.64 9.81 -2.82
N VAL A 31 -14.25 9.73 -4.00
CA VAL A 31 -15.68 9.51 -4.17
C VAL A 31 -15.87 8.27 -5.01
N VAL A 32 -16.56 7.29 -4.44
CA VAL A 32 -16.96 6.05 -5.09
C VAL A 32 -18.48 6.07 -5.25
N MET A 33 -18.97 5.83 -6.45
CA MET A 33 -20.38 5.90 -6.80
C MET A 33 -20.84 4.59 -7.41
N THR A 34 -22.06 4.17 -7.10
CA THR A 34 -22.68 2.99 -7.69
C THR A 34 -24.15 3.24 -8.00
N ASP A 35 -24.67 2.56 -9.02
CA ASP A 35 -26.11 2.51 -9.30
C ASP A 35 -26.82 1.35 -8.57
N ALA A 36 -26.09 0.51 -7.86
CA ALA A 36 -26.64 -0.56 -7.03
C ALA A 36 -27.45 -0.03 -5.84
N VAL A 37 -28.38 -0.85 -5.38
CA VAL A 37 -29.05 -0.65 -4.07
C VAL A 37 -28.08 -1.09 -2.97
N LEU A 38 -27.66 -0.15 -2.13
CA LEU A 38 -26.71 -0.45 -1.03
C LEU A 38 -27.44 -1.22 0.10
N PRO A 39 -26.82 -2.29 0.66
CA PRO A 39 -27.34 -2.96 1.84
C PRO A 39 -27.13 -2.13 3.11
N ASP A 40 -27.84 -2.46 4.18
CA ASP A 40 -27.67 -1.81 5.48
C ASP A 40 -26.24 -1.94 6.03
N SER A 41 -25.53 -3.04 5.68
CA SER A 41 -24.12 -3.29 6.03
C SER A 41 -23.11 -2.56 5.14
N ALA A 42 -23.53 -1.66 4.25
CA ALA A 42 -22.63 -0.99 3.31
C ALA A 42 -21.48 -0.23 3.99
N GLN A 43 -21.72 0.35 5.18
CA GLN A 43 -20.70 1.06 5.94
C GLN A 43 -19.59 0.10 6.42
N GLU A 44 -19.95 -1.05 6.96
CA GLU A 44 -19.01 -2.06 7.44
C GLU A 44 -18.21 -2.68 6.29
N ILE A 45 -18.87 -2.94 5.15
CA ILE A 45 -18.22 -3.44 3.94
C ILE A 45 -17.19 -2.41 3.46
N PHE A 46 -17.61 -1.15 3.35
CA PHE A 46 -16.74 -0.09 2.85
C PHE A 46 -15.56 0.20 3.78
N GLN A 47 -15.76 0.10 5.09
CA GLN A 47 -14.67 0.21 6.06
C GLN A 47 -13.61 -0.88 5.84
N ARG A 48 -14.03 -2.16 5.72
CA ARG A 48 -13.11 -3.27 5.43
C ARG A 48 -12.33 -3.06 4.13
N VAL A 49 -13.00 -2.53 3.10
CA VAL A 49 -12.36 -2.19 1.81
C VAL A 49 -11.32 -1.09 2.00
N CYS A 50 -11.67 -0.01 2.71
CA CYS A 50 -10.72 1.09 2.99
C CYS A 50 -9.50 0.60 3.78
N ASP A 51 -9.71 -0.29 4.76
CA ASP A 51 -8.63 -0.84 5.58
C ASP A 51 -7.63 -1.69 4.78
N ARG A 52 -8.06 -2.23 3.64
CA ARG A 52 -7.23 -3.06 2.75
C ARG A 52 -6.75 -2.35 1.49
N THR A 53 -7.15 -1.10 1.28
CA THR A 53 -6.80 -0.31 0.09
C THR A 53 -6.15 1.02 0.48
N TYR A 54 -6.92 2.06 0.73
CA TYR A 54 -6.40 3.38 1.06
C TYR A 54 -5.53 3.36 2.33
N ASN A 55 -5.95 2.65 3.37
CA ASN A 55 -5.18 2.51 4.62
C ASN A 55 -3.94 1.61 4.47
N ARG A 56 -3.65 1.12 3.26
CA ARG A 56 -2.41 0.40 2.91
C ARG A 56 -1.43 1.24 2.10
N ILE A 57 -1.66 2.54 1.99
CA ILE A 57 -0.69 3.49 1.44
C ILE A 57 0.07 4.12 2.60
N ASP A 58 1.39 4.24 2.49
CA ASP A 58 2.23 4.94 3.46
C ASP A 58 3.44 5.57 2.77
N SER A 59 3.30 6.81 2.30
CA SER A 59 4.35 7.53 1.60
C SER A 59 5.44 8.08 2.54
N ASP A 60 5.03 8.77 3.60
CA ASP A 60 5.93 9.56 4.45
C ASP A 60 5.62 9.48 5.96
N GLY A 61 4.70 8.62 6.36
CA GLY A 61 4.30 8.44 7.77
C GLY A 61 3.43 9.56 8.33
N CYS A 62 3.12 10.59 7.54
CA CYS A 62 2.33 11.74 7.98
C CYS A 62 0.86 11.57 7.63
N THR A 63 -0.01 11.85 8.59
CA THR A 63 -1.47 11.81 8.43
C THR A 63 -2.02 13.23 8.25
N SER A 64 -3.07 13.37 7.43
CA SER A 64 -3.80 14.63 7.29
C SER A 64 -4.96 14.72 8.28
N THR A 65 -5.49 15.92 8.41
CA THR A 65 -6.67 16.21 9.22
C THR A 65 -7.97 16.20 8.42
N ASN A 66 -7.93 16.08 7.09
CA ASN A 66 -9.08 16.39 6.21
C ASN A 66 -9.38 15.30 5.17
N ASP A 67 -8.96 14.06 5.39
CA ASP A 67 -9.23 13.00 4.43
C ASP A 67 -10.67 12.56 4.45
N THR A 68 -11.18 12.25 3.28
CA THR A 68 -12.56 11.83 3.13
C THR A 68 -12.68 10.79 2.03
N VAL A 69 -13.29 9.66 2.35
CA VAL A 69 -13.68 8.63 1.38
C VAL A 69 -15.18 8.45 1.46
N LEU A 70 -15.89 8.69 0.37
CA LEU A 70 -17.34 8.62 0.29
C LEU A 70 -17.78 7.47 -0.63
N LEU A 71 -18.76 6.69 -0.18
CA LEU A 71 -19.52 5.76 -1.01
C LEU A 71 -20.93 6.32 -1.21
N MET A 72 -21.37 6.46 -2.45
CA MET A 72 -22.67 6.96 -2.83
C MET A 72 -23.40 5.93 -3.69
N GLY A 73 -24.58 5.51 -3.29
CA GLY A 73 -25.47 4.61 -4.05
C GLY A 73 -26.72 5.33 -4.52
N SER A 74 -27.03 5.26 -5.81
CA SER A 74 -28.28 5.82 -6.37
C SER A 74 -29.45 4.85 -6.36
N GLY A 75 -29.17 3.52 -6.35
CA GLY A 75 -30.17 2.48 -6.49
C GLY A 75 -30.81 2.42 -7.89
N ALA A 76 -30.27 3.14 -8.87
CA ALA A 76 -30.91 3.28 -10.19
C ALA A 76 -30.97 1.98 -10.99
N SER A 77 -30.03 1.04 -10.77
CA SER A 77 -30.08 -0.29 -11.39
C SER A 77 -31.22 -1.17 -10.85
N GLY A 78 -31.76 -0.85 -9.67
CA GLY A 78 -32.72 -1.69 -8.93
C GLY A 78 -32.13 -3.02 -8.43
N PHE A 79 -30.83 -3.28 -8.67
CA PHE A 79 -30.16 -4.51 -8.24
C PHE A 79 -29.53 -4.32 -6.86
N ALA A 80 -29.80 -5.25 -5.95
CA ALA A 80 -29.17 -5.34 -4.64
C ALA A 80 -28.10 -6.44 -4.68
N PRO A 81 -26.79 -6.10 -4.79
CA PRO A 81 -25.72 -7.09 -4.76
C PRO A 81 -25.63 -7.78 -3.39
N SER A 82 -25.16 -9.01 -3.38
CA SER A 82 -24.72 -9.64 -2.13
C SER A 82 -23.55 -8.85 -1.53
N GLU A 83 -23.32 -9.00 -0.22
CA GLU A 83 -22.21 -8.33 0.47
C GLU A 83 -20.86 -8.64 -0.21
N SER A 84 -20.64 -9.91 -0.60
CA SER A 84 -19.41 -10.33 -1.29
C SER A 84 -19.26 -9.75 -2.69
N GLU A 85 -20.37 -9.63 -3.48
CA GLU A 85 -20.32 -8.99 -4.78
C GLU A 85 -19.98 -7.50 -4.67
N LEU A 86 -20.58 -6.81 -3.68
CA LEU A 86 -20.30 -5.39 -3.43
C LEU A 86 -18.87 -5.20 -2.94
N GLU A 87 -18.41 -5.99 -1.95
CA GLU A 87 -17.06 -5.91 -1.40
C GLU A 87 -16.01 -6.14 -2.50
N SER A 88 -16.19 -7.16 -3.35
CA SER A 88 -15.28 -7.42 -4.47
C SER A 88 -15.20 -6.26 -5.46
N ALA A 89 -16.33 -5.70 -5.89
CA ALA A 89 -16.35 -4.57 -6.81
C ALA A 89 -15.71 -3.31 -6.19
N LEU A 90 -15.96 -3.05 -4.91
CA LEU A 90 -15.33 -1.95 -4.18
C LEU A 90 -13.82 -2.15 -4.00
N MET A 91 -13.37 -3.40 -3.73
CA MET A 91 -11.94 -3.73 -3.65
C MET A 91 -11.22 -3.45 -4.97
N ASP A 92 -11.80 -3.80 -6.11
CA ASP A 92 -11.22 -3.53 -7.42
C ASP A 92 -11.06 -2.03 -7.67
N ILE A 93 -12.10 -1.24 -7.37
CA ILE A 93 -12.10 0.21 -7.58
C ILE A 93 -11.14 0.91 -6.61
N CYS A 94 -11.29 0.68 -5.31
CA CYS A 94 -10.48 1.35 -4.29
C CYS A 94 -9.01 0.91 -4.36
N GLY A 95 -8.75 -0.36 -4.70
CA GLY A 95 -7.40 -0.87 -4.94
C GLY A 95 -6.74 -0.19 -6.14
N SER A 96 -7.45 -0.06 -7.26
CA SER A 96 -6.97 0.67 -8.43
C SER A 96 -6.69 2.15 -8.12
N LEU A 97 -7.60 2.82 -7.40
CA LEU A 97 -7.41 4.23 -7.00
C LEU A 97 -6.22 4.39 -6.06
N SER A 98 -6.02 3.47 -5.11
CA SER A 98 -4.87 3.47 -4.19
C SER A 98 -3.54 3.36 -4.94
N GLN A 99 -3.47 2.47 -5.94
CA GLN A 99 -2.29 2.33 -6.79
C GLN A 99 -2.02 3.60 -7.61
N GLN A 100 -3.06 4.24 -8.15
CA GLN A 100 -2.94 5.50 -8.89
C GLN A 100 -2.45 6.64 -7.98
N LEU A 101 -2.96 6.74 -6.75
CA LEU A 101 -2.55 7.75 -5.77
C LEU A 101 -1.07 7.63 -5.44
N ILE A 102 -0.57 6.43 -5.09
CA ILE A 102 0.84 6.27 -4.75
C ILE A 102 1.76 6.43 -5.96
N ALA A 103 1.27 6.11 -7.17
CA ALA A 103 2.03 6.35 -8.39
C ALA A 103 2.15 7.83 -8.76
N ASP A 104 1.24 8.67 -8.27
CA ASP A 104 1.20 10.12 -8.49
C ASP A 104 1.71 10.91 -7.25
N ALA A 105 2.33 10.25 -6.29
CA ALA A 105 2.86 10.89 -5.09
C ALA A 105 3.99 11.86 -5.42
N GLU A 106 4.05 12.98 -4.70
CA GLU A 106 5.00 14.08 -4.89
C GLU A 106 6.45 13.58 -4.99
N GLY A 107 7.13 13.98 -6.07
CA GLY A 107 8.54 13.66 -6.32
C GLY A 107 8.87 12.16 -6.44
N SER A 108 7.88 11.28 -6.50
CA SER A 108 8.08 9.84 -6.54
C SER A 108 8.64 9.36 -7.88
N THR A 109 9.72 8.59 -7.87
CA THR A 109 10.26 7.91 -9.05
C THR A 109 9.95 6.42 -9.07
N LYS A 110 9.66 5.83 -7.92
CA LYS A 110 9.31 4.41 -7.73
C LYS A 110 8.01 4.26 -6.95
N THR A 111 7.22 3.27 -7.35
CA THR A 111 6.15 2.69 -6.54
C THR A 111 6.68 1.41 -5.91
N VAL A 112 6.57 1.28 -4.60
CA VAL A 112 7.12 0.16 -3.86
C VAL A 112 6.00 -0.62 -3.19
N ALA A 113 5.89 -1.91 -3.49
CA ALA A 113 5.00 -2.83 -2.79
C ALA A 113 5.81 -3.63 -1.76
N ILE A 114 5.51 -3.46 -0.48
CA ILE A 114 6.15 -4.20 0.61
C ILE A 114 5.14 -5.23 1.12
N GLU A 115 5.36 -6.50 0.76
CA GLU A 115 4.55 -7.63 1.19
C GLU A 115 5.22 -8.36 2.35
N ILE A 116 4.50 -8.48 3.46
CA ILE A 116 4.89 -9.32 4.59
C ILE A 116 4.11 -10.62 4.51
N LYS A 117 4.82 -11.73 4.65
CA LYS A 117 4.26 -13.09 4.67
C LYS A 117 4.53 -13.77 6.01
N ASN A 118 3.67 -14.73 6.32
CA ASN A 118 3.80 -15.62 7.47
C ASN A 118 4.04 -14.86 8.80
N ALA A 119 3.36 -13.71 8.98
CA ALA A 119 3.32 -12.97 10.24
C ALA A 119 2.40 -13.65 11.26
N ALA A 120 2.58 -13.38 12.54
CA ALA A 120 1.75 -13.89 13.63
C ALA A 120 0.29 -13.37 13.51
N SER A 121 0.13 -12.11 13.10
CA SER A 121 -1.17 -11.47 12.84
C SER A 121 -1.11 -10.53 11.64
N GLU A 122 -2.27 -10.15 11.09
CA GLU A 122 -2.35 -9.12 10.04
C GLU A 122 -1.86 -7.76 10.55
N SER A 123 -2.09 -7.46 11.84
CA SER A 123 -1.58 -6.25 12.49
C SER A 123 -0.06 -6.20 12.50
N ASP A 124 0.61 -7.33 12.85
CA ASP A 124 2.05 -7.42 12.84
C ASP A 124 2.62 -7.27 11.43
N ALA A 125 1.96 -7.91 10.44
CA ALA A 125 2.34 -7.76 9.05
C ALA A 125 2.30 -6.30 8.58
N VAL A 126 1.24 -5.58 8.94
CA VAL A 126 1.08 -4.15 8.64
C VAL A 126 2.15 -3.32 9.34
N GLU A 127 2.43 -3.59 10.61
CA GLU A 127 3.42 -2.85 11.40
C GLU A 127 4.82 -3.00 10.82
N VAL A 128 5.24 -4.22 10.50
CA VAL A 128 6.55 -4.46 9.85
C VAL A 128 6.63 -3.79 8.49
N ALA A 129 5.58 -3.90 7.66
CA ALA A 129 5.57 -3.26 6.35
C ALA A 129 5.66 -1.73 6.45
N ARG A 130 4.95 -1.10 7.42
CA ARG A 130 5.02 0.34 7.69
C ARG A 130 6.38 0.78 8.22
N ALA A 131 6.99 0.00 9.10
CA ALA A 131 8.35 0.27 9.56
C ALA A 131 9.33 0.35 8.38
N CYS A 132 9.20 -0.56 7.41
CA CYS A 132 9.96 -0.53 6.17
C CYS A 132 9.60 0.67 5.28
N ALA A 133 8.31 0.94 5.08
CA ALA A 133 7.80 2.02 4.23
C ALA A 133 8.27 3.41 4.70
N ARG A 134 8.41 3.62 6.00
CA ARG A 134 8.83 4.88 6.63
C ARG A 134 10.34 5.02 6.81
N ASN A 135 11.10 3.97 6.49
CA ASN A 135 12.54 3.97 6.73
C ASN A 135 13.29 4.75 5.63
N ASN A 136 13.77 5.94 5.96
CA ASN A 136 14.49 6.82 5.02
C ASN A 136 15.71 6.15 4.40
N LEU A 137 16.45 5.34 5.17
CA LEU A 137 17.66 4.67 4.68
C LEU A 137 17.32 3.61 3.61
N LEU A 138 16.22 2.88 3.79
CA LEU A 138 15.71 1.94 2.80
C LEU A 138 15.19 2.68 1.56
N LYS A 139 14.39 3.72 1.75
CA LYS A 139 13.83 4.52 0.64
C LYS A 139 14.91 5.16 -0.23
N CYS A 140 16.00 5.65 0.38
CA CYS A 140 17.18 6.15 -0.36
C CYS A 140 17.89 5.05 -1.17
N ALA A 141 17.98 3.81 -0.64
CA ALA A 141 18.54 2.69 -1.40
C ALA A 141 17.70 2.36 -2.64
N ILE A 142 16.38 2.37 -2.49
CA ILE A 142 15.44 2.12 -3.59
C ILE A 142 15.59 3.21 -4.67
N PHE A 143 15.64 4.47 -4.28
CA PHE A 143 15.88 5.59 -5.19
C PHE A 143 17.20 5.44 -5.94
N GLY A 144 18.28 5.06 -5.23
CA GLY A 144 19.60 4.84 -5.80
C GLY A 144 19.76 3.54 -6.61
N GLY A 145 18.71 2.72 -6.69
CA GLY A 145 18.77 1.42 -7.39
C GLY A 145 19.65 0.39 -6.69
N ASP A 146 19.92 0.54 -5.37
CA ASP A 146 20.69 -0.42 -4.56
C ASP A 146 19.75 -1.48 -3.94
N PRO A 147 19.79 -2.74 -4.37
CA PRO A 147 18.99 -3.82 -3.80
C PRO A 147 19.56 -4.26 -2.44
N ASN A 148 19.39 -3.43 -1.44
CA ASN A 148 20.00 -3.56 -0.12
C ASN A 148 19.09 -4.28 0.87
N TRP A 149 19.10 -5.62 0.85
CA TRP A 149 18.34 -6.44 1.78
C TRP A 149 18.73 -6.21 3.26
N GLY A 150 19.97 -5.80 3.54
CA GLY A 150 20.38 -5.46 4.91
C GLY A 150 19.61 -4.26 5.47
N ARG A 151 19.29 -3.26 4.62
CA ARG A 151 18.43 -2.14 5.02
C ARG A 151 16.97 -2.55 5.19
N VAL A 152 16.51 -3.56 4.45
CA VAL A 152 15.19 -4.16 4.66
C VAL A 152 15.12 -4.79 6.05
N LEU A 153 16.08 -5.65 6.42
CA LEU A 153 16.13 -6.26 7.76
C LEU A 153 16.26 -5.22 8.86
N ALA A 154 17.12 -4.21 8.66
CA ALA A 154 17.28 -3.13 9.63
C ALA A 154 15.98 -2.35 9.86
N ALA A 155 15.21 -2.10 8.80
CA ALA A 155 13.92 -1.44 8.89
C ALA A 155 12.88 -2.33 9.58
N ALA A 156 12.76 -3.59 9.14
CA ALA A 156 11.82 -4.57 9.72
C ALA A 156 12.06 -4.77 11.23
N GLY A 157 13.34 -4.79 11.65
CA GLY A 157 13.72 -4.94 13.05
C GLY A 157 13.38 -3.74 13.96
N THR A 158 12.87 -2.63 13.42
CA THR A 158 12.37 -1.50 14.21
C THR A 158 10.88 -1.61 14.54
N ALA A 159 10.18 -2.58 13.96
CA ALA A 159 8.76 -2.78 14.18
C ALA A 159 8.47 -3.35 15.58
N ASP A 160 7.37 -2.92 16.18
CA ASP A 160 6.82 -3.53 17.40
C ASP A 160 5.89 -4.68 17.01
N ALA A 161 6.48 -5.81 16.63
CA ALA A 161 5.77 -6.98 16.10
C ALA A 161 6.48 -8.27 16.49
N ASP A 162 5.74 -9.38 16.49
CA ASP A 162 6.33 -10.70 16.72
C ASP A 162 7.16 -11.13 15.50
N LEU A 163 8.47 -11.16 15.65
CA LEU A 163 9.42 -11.59 14.64
C LEU A 163 10.68 -12.20 15.26
N ASN A 164 11.29 -13.14 14.54
CA ASN A 164 12.59 -13.67 14.91
C ASN A 164 13.67 -13.13 13.96
N PRO A 165 14.58 -12.25 14.43
CA PRO A 165 15.55 -11.57 13.57
C PRO A 165 16.57 -12.53 12.91
N LEU A 166 16.59 -13.82 13.29
CA LEU A 166 17.53 -14.80 12.75
C LEU A 166 16.92 -15.68 11.63
N THR A 167 15.62 -15.55 11.36
CA THR A 167 14.92 -16.46 10.42
C THR A 167 14.21 -15.77 9.27
N ILE A 168 14.38 -14.47 9.11
CA ILE A 168 13.70 -13.68 8.09
C ILE A 168 14.26 -13.95 6.71
N ASP A 169 13.38 -14.16 5.73
CA ASP A 169 13.75 -14.21 4.31
C ASP A 169 13.35 -12.90 3.61
N VAL A 170 14.12 -12.50 2.61
CA VAL A 170 13.82 -11.32 1.78
C VAL A 170 13.98 -11.65 0.31
N LYS A 171 12.94 -11.31 -0.48
CA LYS A 171 13.03 -11.22 -1.94
C LYS A 171 12.90 -9.78 -2.41
N LEU A 172 13.64 -9.44 -3.44
CA LEU A 172 13.58 -8.15 -4.13
C LEU A 172 13.30 -8.42 -5.61
N ASN A 173 12.17 -7.89 -6.12
CA ASN A 173 11.70 -8.16 -7.49
C ASN A 173 11.76 -9.66 -7.85
N GLY A 174 11.27 -10.52 -6.94
CA GLY A 174 11.22 -11.97 -7.11
C GLY A 174 12.54 -12.73 -6.86
N VAL A 175 13.68 -12.04 -6.69
CA VAL A 175 14.98 -12.67 -6.41
C VAL A 175 15.16 -12.86 -4.91
N GLN A 176 15.40 -14.09 -4.46
CA GLN A 176 15.71 -14.41 -3.06
C GLN A 176 17.12 -13.92 -2.73
N VAL A 177 17.26 -12.78 -2.04
CA VAL A 177 18.55 -12.16 -1.72
C VAL A 177 19.00 -12.39 -0.29
N CYS A 178 18.09 -12.87 0.56
CA CYS A 178 18.37 -13.18 1.95
C CYS A 178 17.53 -14.40 2.39
N THR A 179 18.19 -15.38 2.99
CA THR A 179 17.55 -16.56 3.58
C THR A 179 18.04 -16.74 5.02
N ASN A 180 17.08 -16.84 5.99
CA ASN A 180 17.36 -16.91 7.42
C ASN A 180 18.34 -15.79 7.86
N SER A 181 18.04 -14.57 7.43
CA SER A 181 18.81 -13.36 7.74
C SER A 181 20.28 -13.40 7.32
N ALA A 182 20.62 -14.29 6.40
CA ALA A 182 21.94 -14.43 5.80
C ALA A 182 21.90 -14.19 4.28
N PRO A 183 23.02 -13.78 3.66
CA PRO A 183 23.08 -13.59 2.21
C PRO A 183 22.70 -14.87 1.45
N ASP A 184 21.96 -14.71 0.35
CA ASP A 184 21.57 -15.80 -0.56
C ASP A 184 22.06 -15.48 -2.00
N ALA A 185 21.16 -15.26 -2.96
CA ALA A 185 21.56 -14.91 -4.31
C ALA A 185 22.30 -13.56 -4.37
N ASP A 186 23.17 -13.44 -5.38
CA ASP A 186 23.88 -12.19 -5.62
C ASP A 186 22.89 -11.05 -5.92
N LYS A 187 22.87 -10.03 -5.05
CA LYS A 187 22.00 -8.86 -5.18
C LYS A 187 22.17 -8.12 -6.51
N THR A 188 23.31 -8.28 -7.20
CA THR A 188 23.54 -7.66 -8.51
C THR A 188 22.64 -8.22 -9.61
N THR A 189 21.99 -9.33 -9.38
CA THR A 189 20.99 -9.92 -10.30
C THR A 189 19.62 -9.25 -10.19
N VAL A 190 19.38 -8.46 -9.13
CA VAL A 190 18.14 -7.70 -8.93
C VAL A 190 18.13 -6.45 -9.81
N ASN A 191 17.05 -6.25 -10.54
CA ASN A 191 16.88 -5.08 -11.40
C ASN A 191 15.79 -4.15 -10.84
N PHE A 192 16.15 -2.93 -10.43
CA PHE A 192 15.27 -1.86 -9.99
C PHE A 192 14.99 -0.80 -11.08
N ALA A 193 15.27 -1.08 -12.37
CA ALA A 193 15.04 -0.11 -13.45
C ALA A 193 13.54 0.23 -13.64
N ALA A 194 12.65 -0.75 -13.45
CA ALA A 194 11.21 -0.51 -13.54
C ALA A 194 10.72 0.46 -12.46
N ARG A 195 9.56 1.12 -12.71
CA ARG A 195 8.93 1.97 -11.70
C ARG A 195 8.45 1.17 -10.49
N LEU A 196 7.87 -0.02 -10.72
CA LEU A 196 7.47 -0.91 -9.63
C LEU A 196 8.68 -1.63 -9.05
N VAL A 197 8.79 -1.58 -7.73
CA VAL A 197 9.72 -2.36 -6.91
C VAL A 197 8.92 -3.20 -5.92
N GLU A 198 9.19 -4.50 -5.90
CA GLU A 198 8.55 -5.45 -5.01
C GLU A 198 9.53 -5.94 -3.95
N ILE A 199 9.12 -5.82 -2.68
CA ILE A 199 9.86 -6.29 -1.52
C ILE A 199 8.97 -7.31 -0.81
N GLU A 200 9.37 -8.58 -0.81
CA GLU A 200 8.70 -9.64 -0.05
C GLU A 200 9.55 -9.97 1.19
N ILE A 201 8.93 -9.97 2.37
CA ILE A 201 9.58 -10.31 3.65
C ILE A 201 8.78 -11.46 4.27
N ASP A 202 9.41 -12.60 4.45
CA ASP A 202 8.82 -13.77 5.11
C ASP A 202 9.32 -13.86 6.56
N LEU A 203 8.41 -13.66 7.52
CA LEU A 203 8.72 -13.66 8.95
C LEU A 203 8.76 -15.05 9.57
N LYS A 204 8.08 -16.05 8.96
CA LYS A 204 8.02 -17.46 9.41
C LYS A 204 7.52 -17.66 10.84
N VAL A 205 6.65 -16.78 11.33
CA VAL A 205 6.10 -16.86 12.70
C VAL A 205 4.59 -17.15 12.76
N GLY A 206 3.92 -17.18 11.59
CA GLY A 206 2.49 -17.44 11.50
C GLY A 206 2.03 -17.70 10.08
N ASN A 207 0.83 -17.24 9.73
CA ASN A 207 0.23 -17.42 8.40
C ASN A 207 -0.49 -16.16 7.88
N ALA A 208 -0.42 -15.06 8.62
CA ALA A 208 -1.00 -13.79 8.21
C ALA A 208 -0.10 -13.06 7.22
N SER A 209 -0.71 -12.19 6.43
CA SER A 209 0.02 -11.38 5.43
C SER A 209 -0.63 -10.01 5.27
N ALA A 210 0.17 -9.03 4.85
CA ALA A 210 -0.30 -7.73 4.43
C ALA A 210 0.67 -7.10 3.43
N THR A 211 0.16 -6.18 2.59
CA THR A 211 0.97 -5.38 1.70
C THR A 211 0.76 -3.90 1.99
N ILE A 212 1.83 -3.14 2.09
CA ILE A 212 1.83 -1.67 2.15
C ILE A 212 2.43 -1.14 0.85
N LEU A 213 1.77 -0.14 0.28
CA LEU A 213 2.26 0.61 -0.87
C LEU A 213 2.97 1.87 -0.39
N THR A 214 4.18 2.09 -0.88
CA THR A 214 4.98 3.28 -0.59
C THR A 214 5.73 3.74 -1.84
N ASN A 215 6.61 4.68 -1.69
CA ASN A 215 7.47 5.23 -2.73
C ASN A 215 8.92 5.34 -2.25
N ASP A 216 9.82 5.70 -3.15
CA ASP A 216 11.20 6.03 -2.84
C ASP A 216 11.33 7.43 -2.19
N LEU A 217 12.53 7.77 -1.73
CA LEU A 217 12.88 9.11 -1.25
C LEU A 217 13.83 9.74 -2.27
N SER A 218 13.27 10.58 -3.14
CA SER A 218 13.98 11.22 -4.25
C SER A 218 14.46 12.63 -3.89
N HIS A 219 15.31 13.21 -4.74
CA HIS A 219 15.67 14.63 -4.66
C HIS A 219 14.47 15.54 -4.92
N ASP A 220 13.56 15.13 -5.81
CA ASP A 220 12.38 15.90 -6.15
C ASP A 220 11.38 15.96 -4.98
N TYR A 221 11.22 14.86 -4.21
CA TYR A 221 10.44 14.88 -2.98
C TYR A 221 10.97 15.94 -2.00
N VAL A 222 12.29 15.98 -1.78
CA VAL A 222 12.91 16.97 -0.88
C VAL A 222 12.73 18.38 -1.44
N HIS A 223 12.91 18.57 -2.76
CA HIS A 223 12.73 19.87 -3.41
C HIS A 223 11.31 20.38 -3.29
N GLU A 224 10.32 19.58 -3.65
CA GLU A 224 8.90 19.94 -3.60
C GLU A 224 8.45 20.30 -2.18
N ASN A 225 8.89 19.52 -1.17
CA ASN A 225 8.49 19.75 0.22
C ASN A 225 9.33 20.81 0.95
N SER A 226 10.40 21.35 0.36
CA SER A 226 11.22 22.43 0.92
C SER A 226 11.07 23.78 0.21
N ALA A 227 10.52 23.79 -1.01
CA ALA A 227 10.47 24.98 -1.87
C ALA A 227 9.28 25.92 -1.58
N TYR A 228 8.29 25.48 -0.82
CA TYR A 228 7.15 26.31 -0.43
C TYR A 228 6.92 26.27 1.07
N SER A 229 6.37 27.38 1.61
CA SER A 229 5.85 27.44 2.99
C SER A 229 4.33 27.38 2.94
N SER A 230 3.76 26.41 3.60
CA SER A 230 2.30 26.29 3.80
C SER A 230 1.82 27.13 4.98
#